data_90e6b331b37ba950e75850452556b92a
#
_entry.id   90e6b331b37ba950e75850452556b92a
#
_cell.length_a   1.000
_cell.length_b   1.000
_cell.length_c   1.000
_cell.angle_alpha   90.00
_cell.angle_beta   90.00
_cell.angle_gamma   90.00
#
_symmetry.space_group_name_H-M   'P 1'
#
loop_
_entity.id
_entity.type
_entity.pdbx_description
1 polymer ?
#
loop_
_entity_poly.entity_id
_entity_poly.type
_entity_poly.pdbx_seq_one_letter_code
_entity_poly.pdbx_strand_id
1 'polypeptide(L)'
;MSRTALSVRPSHAALCLPLIAGCTLSVGENFQVAEVVYDDDFFYCRVEPMMFQQGCGKGDPARGESAQGCHFNRQRLRLTDYSPLAAEQCQNDELGGLGVPQPAQQNYQSAQLQMEVDPDRSPLLSRPTSEVAHPRVIFELDSEQAEVIRAWGARYKSQ
;
A
#
# COMPACT_ATOMS: atom_id res chain seq x y z
N MET A 1 78.89 -15.53 44.29
CA MET A 1 77.53 -15.06 44.36
C MET A 1 77.41 -13.83 43.51
N SER A 2 77.07 -14.05 42.19
CA SER A 2 76.96 -12.98 41.18
C SER A 2 75.50 -12.64 40.98
N ARG A 3 75.10 -11.37 41.16
CA ARG A 3 73.79 -10.86 40.88
C ARG A 3 73.81 -10.18 39.51
N THR A 4 73.07 -10.74 38.56
CA THR A 4 72.83 -10.17 37.23
C THR A 4 71.64 -9.26 37.29
N ALA A 5 71.82 -7.98 36.96
CA ALA A 5 70.73 -7.01 36.86
C ALA A 5 70.12 -7.05 35.45
N LEU A 6 68.83 -7.28 35.35
CA LEU A 6 68.07 -7.20 34.11
C LEU A 6 67.62 -5.75 33.91
N SER A 7 68.03 -5.15 32.83
CA SER A 7 67.61 -3.85 32.35
C SER A 7 66.32 -3.99 31.52
N VAL A 8 65.23 -3.42 31.97
CA VAL A 8 63.95 -3.34 31.23
C VAL A 8 63.96 -2.04 30.45
N ARG A 9 63.88 -2.14 29.12
CA ARG A 9 63.70 -0.98 28.23
C ARG A 9 62.16 -0.71 28.06
N PRO A 10 61.70 0.52 28.18
CA PRO A 10 60.31 0.87 27.91
C PRO A 10 60.11 0.96 26.39
N SER A 11 59.21 0.13 25.86
CA SER A 11 58.70 0.22 24.49
C SER A 11 57.65 1.32 24.40
N HIS A 12 57.94 2.34 23.64
CA HIS A 12 56.92 3.36 23.29
C HIS A 12 55.96 2.76 22.27
N ALA A 13 54.78 2.39 22.68
CA ALA A 13 53.70 2.05 21.81
C ALA A 13 53.09 3.36 21.25
N ALA A 14 53.34 3.61 19.97
CA ALA A 14 52.71 4.69 19.23
C ALA A 14 51.24 4.34 19.02
N LEU A 15 50.37 5.07 19.67
CA LEU A 15 48.89 4.97 19.50
C LEU A 15 48.52 5.68 18.20
N CYS A 16 48.39 4.92 17.10
CA CYS A 16 47.76 5.42 15.88
C CYS A 16 46.24 5.49 16.09
N LEU A 17 45.70 6.69 16.34
CA LEU A 17 44.27 6.95 16.28
C LEU A 17 43.87 6.97 14.80
N PRO A 18 42.95 6.10 14.34
CA PRO A 18 42.34 6.26 13.04
C PRO A 18 41.37 7.46 13.09
N LEU A 19 41.69 8.50 12.33
CA LEU A 19 40.74 9.56 11.97
C LEU A 19 39.66 8.93 11.13
N ILE A 20 38.55 8.57 11.76
CA ILE A 20 37.31 8.24 11.06
C ILE A 20 36.77 9.57 10.53
N ALA A 21 37.15 9.92 9.30
CA ALA A 21 36.45 10.95 8.54
C ALA A 21 35.05 10.41 8.24
N GLY A 22 34.10 10.66 9.15
CA GLY A 22 32.72 10.41 8.92
C GLY A 22 32.25 11.31 7.77
N CYS A 23 31.98 10.71 6.59
CA CYS A 23 31.19 11.37 5.57
C CYS A 23 29.81 11.62 6.17
N THR A 24 29.58 12.80 6.71
CA THR A 24 28.24 13.31 6.93
C THR A 24 27.66 13.57 5.55
N LEU A 25 26.96 12.57 5.01
CA LEU A 25 26.01 12.82 3.93
C LEU A 25 24.98 13.78 4.52
N SER A 26 25.19 15.09 4.29
CA SER A 26 24.15 16.07 4.44
C SER A 26 23.09 15.70 3.41
N VAL A 27 22.05 14.97 3.83
CA VAL A 27 20.82 14.85 3.07
C VAL A 27 20.19 16.23 3.16
N GLY A 28 20.80 17.16 2.42
CA GLY A 28 20.28 18.50 2.23
C GLY A 28 19.08 18.40 1.33
N GLU A 29 18.05 19.09 1.76
CA GLU A 29 16.73 19.24 1.19
C GLU A 29 15.79 18.08 1.54
N ASN A 30 14.77 18.41 2.32
CA ASN A 30 13.61 17.58 2.55
C ASN A 30 13.00 17.26 1.18
N PHE A 31 13.34 16.09 0.65
CA PHE A 31 12.66 15.56 -0.53
C PHE A 31 11.23 15.23 -0.08
N GLN A 32 10.35 16.18 -0.21
CA GLN A 32 8.93 15.94 -0.01
C GLN A 32 8.45 15.15 -1.22
N VAL A 33 8.29 13.85 -1.04
CA VAL A 33 7.51 13.06 -1.99
C VAL A 33 6.09 13.59 -1.89
N ALA A 34 5.60 14.17 -2.97
CA ALA A 34 4.20 14.58 -3.02
C ALA A 34 3.35 13.32 -2.79
N GLU A 35 2.62 13.29 -1.70
CA GLU A 35 1.71 12.20 -1.41
C GLU A 35 0.51 12.34 -2.33
N VAL A 36 0.28 11.31 -3.14
CA VAL A 36 -0.91 11.26 -4.00
C VAL A 36 -2.05 10.70 -3.16
N VAL A 37 -3.06 11.53 -2.91
CA VAL A 37 -4.27 11.15 -2.18
C VAL A 37 -5.42 11.06 -3.18
N TYR A 38 -5.99 9.89 -3.32
CA TYR A 38 -7.15 9.66 -4.19
C TYR A 38 -8.44 10.10 -3.49
N ASP A 39 -9.48 10.35 -4.28
CA ASP A 39 -10.81 10.75 -3.80
C ASP A 39 -11.41 9.59 -2.97
N ASP A 40 -11.53 9.79 -1.67
CA ASP A 40 -12.01 8.80 -0.72
C ASP A 40 -13.53 8.63 -0.78
N ASP A 41 -14.29 9.69 -1.03
CA ASP A 41 -15.74 9.61 -1.21
C ASP A 41 -16.09 8.77 -2.44
N PHE A 42 -15.41 9.01 -3.57
CA PHE A 42 -15.59 8.18 -4.75
C PHE A 42 -15.23 6.72 -4.51
N PHE A 43 -14.18 6.47 -3.72
CA PHE A 43 -13.84 5.11 -3.33
C PHE A 43 -14.98 4.42 -2.59
N TYR A 44 -15.51 5.05 -1.54
CA TYR A 44 -16.58 4.47 -0.73
C TYR A 44 -17.90 4.32 -1.50
N CYS A 45 -18.18 5.23 -2.41
CA CYS A 45 -19.42 5.24 -3.15
C CYS A 45 -19.41 4.33 -4.40
N ARG A 46 -18.27 4.10 -5.01
CA ARG A 46 -18.16 3.39 -6.30
C ARG A 46 -17.20 2.22 -6.28
N VAL A 47 -15.96 2.43 -5.85
CA VAL A 47 -14.90 1.42 -5.96
C VAL A 47 -15.14 0.28 -4.99
N GLU A 48 -15.29 0.58 -3.71
CA GLU A 48 -15.44 -0.44 -2.67
C GLU A 48 -16.70 -1.30 -2.86
N PRO A 49 -17.91 -0.73 -3.10
CA PRO A 49 -19.10 -1.53 -3.38
C PRO A 49 -18.91 -2.43 -4.60
N MET A 50 -18.30 -1.94 -5.67
CA MET A 50 -17.99 -2.71 -6.87
C MET A 50 -17.07 -3.89 -6.54
N MET A 51 -15.99 -3.65 -5.78
CA MET A 51 -15.06 -4.71 -5.39
C MET A 51 -15.73 -5.82 -4.58
N PHE A 52 -16.64 -5.47 -3.66
CA PHE A 52 -17.42 -6.45 -2.90
C PHE A 52 -18.45 -7.19 -3.78
N GLN A 53 -19.09 -6.53 -4.73
CA GLN A 53 -19.98 -7.16 -5.71
C GLN A 53 -19.22 -8.17 -6.60
N GLN A 54 -17.98 -7.87 -6.94
CA GLN A 54 -17.11 -8.78 -7.71
C GLN A 54 -16.49 -9.89 -6.84
N GLY A 55 -16.80 -9.95 -5.56
CA GLY A 55 -16.28 -10.95 -4.63
C GLY A 55 -14.80 -10.78 -4.27
N CYS A 56 -14.22 -9.60 -4.48
CA CYS A 56 -12.81 -9.36 -4.19
C CYS A 56 -12.48 -9.54 -2.71
N GLY A 57 -13.34 -9.06 -1.81
CA GLY A 57 -13.16 -9.22 -0.37
C GLY A 57 -13.81 -10.47 0.19
N LYS A 58 -14.66 -11.17 -0.58
CA LYS A 58 -15.44 -12.32 -0.15
C LYS A 58 -15.40 -13.38 -1.23
N GLY A 59 -14.99 -14.60 -0.89
CA GLY A 59 -15.05 -15.71 -1.82
C GLY A 59 -16.48 -15.99 -2.24
N ASP A 60 -16.67 -16.50 -3.46
CA ASP A 60 -17.96 -16.95 -3.96
C ASP A 60 -18.15 -18.45 -3.62
N PRO A 61 -19.00 -18.78 -2.64
CA PRO A 61 -19.25 -20.19 -2.27
C PRO A 61 -19.82 -21.00 -3.44
N ALA A 62 -20.54 -20.38 -4.38
CA ALA A 62 -21.06 -21.05 -5.55
C ALA A 62 -19.97 -21.53 -6.51
N ARG A 63 -18.79 -20.93 -6.43
CA ARG A 63 -17.57 -21.33 -7.16
C ARG A 63 -16.62 -22.21 -6.37
N GLY A 64 -17.04 -22.67 -5.18
CA GLY A 64 -16.19 -23.48 -4.29
C GLY A 64 -15.10 -22.67 -3.58
N GLU A 65 -15.20 -21.35 -3.57
CA GLU A 65 -14.27 -20.47 -2.88
C GLU A 65 -14.62 -20.37 -1.40
N SER A 66 -13.60 -20.14 -0.57
CA SER A 66 -13.80 -19.95 0.86
C SER A 66 -14.66 -18.71 1.12
N ALA A 67 -15.62 -18.81 2.03
CA ALA A 67 -16.43 -17.69 2.48
C ALA A 67 -15.61 -16.51 3.07
N GLN A 68 -14.34 -16.76 3.37
CA GLN A 68 -13.39 -15.77 3.89
C GLN A 68 -12.63 -15.00 2.78
N GLY A 69 -12.92 -15.29 1.51
CA GLY A 69 -12.45 -14.56 0.35
C GLY A 69 -10.95 -14.47 0.12
N CYS A 70 -10.57 -13.98 -1.06
CA CYS A 70 -9.18 -13.92 -1.46
C CYS A 70 -8.39 -12.79 -0.77
N HIS A 71 -9.02 -11.69 -0.40
CA HIS A 71 -8.35 -10.49 0.11
C HIS A 71 -8.60 -10.19 1.59
N PHE A 72 -9.16 -11.12 2.36
CA PHE A 72 -9.28 -10.96 3.83
C PHE A 72 -8.01 -11.35 4.61
N ASN A 73 -7.09 -12.03 3.98
CA ASN A 73 -5.83 -12.45 4.59
C ASN A 73 -4.69 -11.46 4.34
N ARG A 74 -3.49 -11.75 4.88
CA ARG A 74 -2.26 -10.93 4.79
C ARG A 74 -1.73 -10.86 3.36
N GLN A 75 -2.44 -10.17 2.49
CA GLN A 75 -2.01 -9.87 1.13
C GLN A 75 -1.74 -8.37 0.98
N ARG A 76 -1.13 -7.98 -0.15
CA ARG A 76 -0.86 -6.57 -0.44
C ARG A 76 -2.13 -5.73 -0.53
N LEU A 77 -3.20 -6.29 -1.10
CA LEU A 77 -4.55 -5.74 -1.02
C LEU A 77 -5.29 -6.51 0.07
N ARG A 78 -5.72 -5.81 1.10
CA ARG A 78 -6.54 -6.37 2.17
C ARG A 78 -7.86 -5.63 2.24
N LEU A 79 -8.95 -6.37 2.12
CA LEU A 79 -10.30 -5.86 2.25
C LEU A 79 -10.94 -6.47 3.49
N THR A 80 -11.33 -5.63 4.43
CA THR A 80 -11.97 -6.06 5.67
C THR A 80 -13.44 -6.39 5.38
N ASP A 81 -13.90 -7.55 5.87
CA ASP A 81 -15.28 -7.98 5.73
C ASP A 81 -16.20 -7.12 6.62
N TYR A 82 -16.99 -6.29 5.99
CA TYR A 82 -18.08 -5.55 6.58
C TYR A 82 -19.11 -5.26 5.49
N SER A 83 -20.31 -4.85 5.88
CA SER A 83 -21.29 -4.40 4.89
C SER A 83 -20.84 -3.08 4.28
N PRO A 84 -20.55 -3.01 2.96
CA PRO A 84 -20.22 -1.76 2.29
C PRO A 84 -21.29 -0.70 2.54
N LEU A 85 -20.89 0.57 2.40
CA LEU A 85 -21.86 1.66 2.44
C LEU A 85 -22.87 1.48 1.32
N ALA A 86 -24.16 1.65 1.65
CA ALA A 86 -25.20 1.49 0.66
C ALA A 86 -25.17 2.65 -0.34
N ALA A 87 -25.50 2.37 -1.60
CA ALA A 87 -25.46 3.37 -2.66
C ALA A 87 -26.38 4.59 -2.37
N GLU A 88 -27.46 4.39 -1.62
CA GLU A 88 -28.37 5.45 -1.18
C GLU A 88 -27.76 6.40 -0.15
N GLN A 89 -26.64 6.04 0.46
CA GLN A 89 -25.87 6.90 1.36
C GLN A 89 -24.96 7.86 0.58
N CYS A 90 -24.80 7.62 -0.71
CA CYS A 90 -23.98 8.41 -1.61
C CYS A 90 -24.85 9.30 -2.50
N GLN A 91 -24.53 10.59 -2.53
CA GLN A 91 -25.16 11.56 -3.42
C GLN A 91 -24.07 12.15 -4.33
N ASN A 92 -24.21 11.96 -5.64
CA ASN A 92 -23.22 12.43 -6.63
C ASN A 92 -21.78 11.95 -6.33
N ASP A 93 -21.65 10.69 -5.93
CA ASP A 93 -20.37 10.07 -5.55
C ASP A 93 -19.73 10.64 -4.27
N GLU A 94 -20.49 11.39 -3.46
CA GLU A 94 -20.06 11.93 -2.18
C GLU A 94 -20.87 11.30 -1.03
N LEU A 95 -20.21 11.06 0.09
CA LEU A 95 -20.89 10.65 1.32
C LEU A 95 -21.54 11.85 1.97
N GLY A 96 -22.84 11.82 2.15
CA GLY A 96 -23.65 12.90 2.68
C GLY A 96 -23.42 13.23 4.17
N GLY A 97 -22.14 13.39 4.60
CA GLY A 97 -21.75 13.74 5.96
C GLY A 97 -21.82 12.60 6.97
N LEU A 98 -21.96 11.37 6.51
CA LEU A 98 -21.91 10.18 7.36
C LEU A 98 -20.45 9.85 7.72
N GLY A 99 -20.24 9.49 8.98
CA GLY A 99 -18.92 9.03 9.42
C GLY A 99 -18.54 7.73 8.71
N VAL A 100 -17.33 7.69 8.15
CA VAL A 100 -16.81 6.50 7.49
C VAL A 100 -16.39 5.47 8.54
N PRO A 101 -16.92 4.23 8.49
CA PRO A 101 -16.53 3.16 9.40
C PRO A 101 -15.03 2.84 9.29
N GLN A 102 -14.39 2.51 10.41
CA GLN A 102 -12.96 2.16 10.42
C GLN A 102 -12.58 1.05 9.41
N PRO A 103 -13.38 -0.02 9.22
CA PRO A 103 -13.08 -1.01 8.18
C PRO A 103 -13.02 -0.43 6.78
N ALA A 104 -13.90 0.51 6.44
CA ALA A 104 -13.89 1.19 5.14
C ALA A 104 -12.63 2.03 4.96
N GLN A 105 -12.22 2.78 5.99
CA GLN A 105 -10.97 3.54 5.96
C GLN A 105 -9.76 2.63 5.72
N GLN A 106 -9.72 1.46 6.34
CA GLN A 106 -8.67 0.47 6.13
C GLN A 106 -8.69 -0.10 4.70
N ASN A 107 -9.87 -0.33 4.14
CA ASN A 107 -10.02 -0.78 2.76
C ASN A 107 -9.54 0.28 1.77
N TYR A 108 -9.90 1.56 1.99
CA TYR A 108 -9.41 2.68 1.20
C TYR A 108 -7.88 2.74 1.22
N GLN A 109 -7.25 2.74 2.39
CA GLN A 109 -5.79 2.78 2.53
C GLN A 109 -5.13 1.59 1.82
N SER A 110 -5.70 0.40 1.95
CA SER A 110 -5.19 -0.80 1.30
C SER A 110 -5.30 -0.73 -0.22
N ALA A 111 -6.40 -0.21 -0.75
CA ALA A 111 -6.63 -0.04 -2.17
C ALA A 111 -5.75 1.07 -2.76
N GLN A 112 -5.61 2.20 -2.07
CA GLN A 112 -4.75 3.30 -2.47
C GLN A 112 -3.30 2.85 -2.69
N LEU A 113 -2.77 1.97 -1.84
CA LEU A 113 -1.44 1.39 -1.99
C LEU A 113 -1.28 0.49 -3.23
N GLN A 114 -2.36 0.15 -3.90
CA GLN A 114 -2.37 -0.62 -5.16
C GLN A 114 -2.64 0.26 -6.38
N MET A 115 -2.70 1.58 -6.20
CA MET A 115 -2.84 2.54 -7.29
C MET A 115 -1.48 3.10 -7.70
N GLU A 116 -1.33 3.36 -8.98
CA GLU A 116 -0.22 4.12 -9.58
C GLU A 116 -0.79 5.40 -10.24
N VAL A 117 0.06 6.35 -10.55
CA VAL A 117 -0.33 7.60 -11.24
C VAL A 117 -1.01 7.31 -12.58
N ASP A 118 -0.54 6.26 -13.27
CA ASP A 118 -1.22 5.70 -14.43
C ASP A 118 -2.16 4.57 -13.96
N PRO A 119 -3.49 4.77 -13.99
CA PRO A 119 -4.43 3.76 -13.52
C PRO A 119 -4.34 2.43 -14.25
N ASP A 120 -3.99 2.43 -15.54
CA ASP A 120 -3.89 1.20 -16.34
C ASP A 120 -2.71 0.32 -15.91
N ARG A 121 -1.70 0.90 -15.27
CA ARG A 121 -0.57 0.18 -14.69
C ARG A 121 -0.79 -0.25 -13.25
N SER A 122 -1.83 0.26 -12.61
CA SER A 122 -2.13 0.00 -11.21
C SER A 122 -2.40 -1.48 -10.96
N PRO A 123 -1.77 -2.10 -9.93
CA PRO A 123 -2.10 -3.46 -9.53
C PRO A 123 -3.58 -3.69 -9.22
N LEU A 124 -4.30 -2.64 -8.79
CA LEU A 124 -5.74 -2.71 -8.53
C LEU A 124 -6.55 -2.99 -9.79
N LEU A 125 -6.09 -2.55 -10.97
CA LEU A 125 -6.73 -2.79 -12.26
C LEU A 125 -6.11 -3.99 -13.00
N SER A 126 -4.78 -4.01 -13.14
CA SER A 126 -4.08 -4.96 -14.00
C SER A 126 -4.18 -6.41 -13.51
N ARG A 127 -4.27 -6.63 -12.20
CA ARG A 127 -4.39 -7.99 -11.67
C ARG A 127 -5.76 -8.62 -11.90
N PRO A 128 -6.90 -7.97 -11.54
CA PRO A 128 -8.21 -8.57 -11.77
C PRO A 128 -8.57 -8.76 -13.23
N THR A 129 -7.92 -8.03 -14.15
CA THR A 129 -8.09 -8.20 -15.60
C THR A 129 -7.16 -9.25 -16.21
N SER A 130 -6.38 -9.96 -15.40
CA SER A 130 -5.41 -10.99 -15.83
C SER A 130 -4.17 -10.51 -16.57
N GLU A 131 -3.92 -9.25 -16.66
CA GLU A 131 -2.68 -8.73 -17.25
C GLU A 131 -1.46 -9.03 -16.39
N VAL A 132 -1.67 -9.22 -15.07
CA VAL A 132 -0.66 -9.65 -14.09
C VAL A 132 -1.20 -10.86 -13.35
N ALA A 133 -0.33 -11.81 -13.00
CA ALA A 133 -0.68 -13.06 -12.34
C ALA A 133 -1.74 -12.86 -11.23
N HIS A 134 -2.95 -13.32 -11.51
CA HIS A 134 -4.09 -13.38 -10.63
C HIS A 134 -4.75 -14.75 -10.78
N PRO A 135 -5.30 -15.34 -9.73
CA PRO A 135 -5.89 -16.69 -9.79
C PRO A 135 -6.99 -16.85 -10.85
N ARG A 136 -7.67 -15.78 -11.20
CA ARG A 136 -8.73 -15.73 -12.20
C ARG A 136 -8.93 -14.31 -12.74
N VAL A 137 -9.53 -14.19 -13.92
CA VAL A 137 -10.12 -12.94 -14.41
C VAL A 137 -11.35 -12.63 -13.57
N ILE A 138 -11.44 -11.43 -13.05
CA ILE A 138 -12.60 -10.95 -12.29
C ILE A 138 -13.53 -10.18 -13.22
N PHE A 139 -12.96 -9.32 -14.05
CA PHE A 139 -13.67 -8.51 -15.06
C PHE A 139 -12.74 -8.19 -16.23
N GLU A 140 -13.32 -7.84 -17.36
CA GLU A 140 -12.56 -7.49 -18.57
C GLU A 140 -11.99 -6.08 -18.47
N LEU A 141 -10.91 -5.82 -19.23
CA LEU A 141 -10.21 -4.54 -19.20
C LEU A 141 -11.07 -3.37 -19.75
N ASP A 142 -12.00 -3.65 -20.64
CA ASP A 142 -12.95 -2.70 -21.22
C ASP A 142 -14.32 -2.68 -20.51
N SER A 143 -14.41 -3.27 -19.35
CA SER A 143 -15.65 -3.35 -18.56
C SER A 143 -15.95 -2.06 -17.78
N GLU A 144 -17.19 -1.90 -17.34
CA GLU A 144 -17.61 -0.81 -16.44
C GLU A 144 -16.81 -0.83 -15.14
N GLN A 145 -16.45 -2.02 -14.63
CA GLN A 145 -15.65 -2.19 -13.42
C GLN A 145 -14.23 -1.60 -13.60
N ALA A 146 -13.64 -1.84 -14.75
CA ALA A 146 -12.34 -1.26 -15.09
C ALA A 146 -12.42 0.28 -15.18
N GLU A 147 -13.49 0.80 -15.78
CA GLU A 147 -13.71 2.24 -15.88
C GLU A 147 -13.91 2.92 -14.51
N VAL A 148 -14.55 2.25 -13.55
CA VAL A 148 -14.67 2.76 -12.17
C VAL A 148 -13.30 2.93 -11.54
N ILE A 149 -12.37 1.98 -11.73
CA ILE A 149 -11.01 2.09 -11.18
C ILE A 149 -10.22 3.20 -11.87
N ARG A 150 -10.32 3.33 -13.21
CA ARG A 150 -9.70 4.43 -13.97
C ARG A 150 -10.21 5.78 -13.53
N ALA A 151 -11.54 5.91 -13.37
CA ALA A 151 -12.17 7.13 -12.91
C ALA A 151 -11.69 7.53 -11.50
N TRP A 152 -11.46 6.55 -10.62
CA TRP A 152 -10.88 6.80 -9.30
C TRP A 152 -9.43 7.26 -9.42
N GLY A 153 -8.62 6.58 -10.24
CA GLY A 153 -7.22 6.94 -10.48
C GLY A 153 -7.05 8.34 -11.06
N ALA A 154 -8.03 8.82 -11.83
CA ALA A 154 -8.03 10.19 -12.36
C ALA A 154 -8.44 11.27 -11.32
N ARG A 155 -8.97 10.87 -10.15
CA ARG A 155 -9.45 11.74 -9.08
C ARG A 155 -8.46 11.82 -7.92
N TYR A 156 -7.22 12.21 -8.20
CA TYR A 156 -6.22 12.38 -7.15
C TYR A 156 -5.92 13.85 -6.88
N LYS A 157 -5.54 14.14 -5.65
CA LYS A 157 -5.03 15.45 -5.21
C LYS A 157 -3.54 15.29 -4.88
N SER A 158 -2.66 16.04 -5.54
CA SER A 158 -1.27 16.19 -5.10
C SER A 158 -1.22 17.16 -3.92
N GLN A 159 -0.70 16.74 -2.79
CA GLN A 159 -0.42 17.58 -1.64
C GLN A 159 0.98 18.17 -1.72
#